data_0e880c2e11c242e37d030c629d462b28
#
_entry.id   0e880c2e11c242e37d030c629d462b28
#
_cell.length_a   1.000
_cell.length_b   1.000
_cell.length_c   1.000
_cell.angle_alpha   90.00
_cell.angle_beta   90.00
_cell.angle_gamma   90.00
#
_symmetry.space_group_name_H-M   'P 1'
#
loop_
_entity.id
_entity.type
_entity.pdbx_description
1 polymer ?
#
loop_
_entity_poly.entity_id
_entity_poly.type
_entity_poly.pdbx_seq_one_letter_code
_entity_poly.pdbx_strand_id
1 'polypeptide(L)'
;MVSERIRAMGSRHWLLLFGVIGTAWGLLYAMALPSDLRAAGQVYGLDFLTQLCVVTPDAAGLFRVTLMWCLMSAAMMAPTVLPALATYDDLAQTVPDTNFAHLVAGYLMVWLGFSILAALLQMGLFYADLVSLFGDSRSATLSSMLLILAGLYQFSPVKEACLSKCRQPMMFFLQYWTDGPWRNGIRLGLVCLGCCWALMLLAFVGGVMNLVFMGIATVIMMIEKLPQIGQYLTKPLGIFLVASSVWVLLSGW
;
A
#
# COMPACT_ATOMS: atom_id res chain seq x y z
N MET A 1 29.65 -1.03 -9.01
CA MET A 1 28.42 -0.23 -8.79
C MET A 1 27.28 -1.01 -8.16
N VAL A 2 26.73 -2.10 -8.75
CA VAL A 2 25.63 -2.88 -8.13
C VAL A 2 26.07 -3.61 -6.86
N SER A 3 27.26 -4.24 -6.85
CA SER A 3 27.82 -4.96 -5.69
C SER A 3 28.17 -4.04 -4.51
N GLU A 4 28.55 -2.81 -4.74
CA GLU A 4 28.83 -1.82 -3.69
C GLU A 4 27.52 -1.29 -3.09
N ARG A 5 26.47 -1.08 -3.90
CA ARG A 5 25.14 -0.74 -3.39
C ARG A 5 24.53 -1.84 -2.52
N ILE A 6 24.70 -3.11 -2.91
CA ILE A 6 24.25 -4.26 -2.10
C ILE A 6 25.03 -4.34 -0.77
N ARG A 7 26.32 -4.02 -0.75
CA ARG A 7 27.11 -3.96 0.49
C ARG A 7 26.74 -2.78 1.39
N ALA A 8 26.41 -1.62 0.80
CA ALA A 8 25.91 -0.46 1.54
C ALA A 8 24.53 -0.71 2.17
N MET A 9 23.67 -1.52 1.53
CA MET A 9 22.38 -1.97 2.08
C MET A 9 22.50 -2.92 3.29
N GLY A 10 23.70 -3.34 3.69
CA GLY A 10 23.94 -4.13 4.91
C GLY A 10 23.89 -3.33 6.21
N SER A 11 23.58 -2.06 6.19
CA SER A 11 23.39 -1.24 7.38
C SER A 11 22.11 -1.67 8.15
N ARG A 12 22.14 -1.49 9.49
CA ARG A 12 21.07 -1.98 10.38
C ARG A 12 19.67 -1.52 9.99
N HIS A 13 19.51 -0.29 9.49
CA HIS A 13 18.20 0.25 9.09
C HIS A 13 17.62 -0.45 7.85
N TRP A 14 18.47 -0.90 6.90
CA TRP A 14 18.02 -1.69 5.75
C TRP A 14 17.55 -3.08 6.13
N LEU A 15 18.29 -3.75 7.03
CA LEU A 15 17.90 -5.07 7.56
C LEU A 15 16.58 -4.98 8.31
N LEU A 16 16.36 -3.92 9.10
CA LEU A 16 15.09 -3.68 9.77
C LEU A 16 13.95 -3.45 8.77
N LEU A 17 14.19 -2.67 7.72
CA LEU A 17 13.17 -2.39 6.70
C LEU A 17 12.76 -3.66 5.94
N PHE A 18 13.73 -4.46 5.47
CA PHE A 18 13.46 -5.75 4.84
C PHE A 18 12.80 -6.74 5.82
N GLY A 19 13.21 -6.73 7.08
CA GLY A 19 12.56 -7.49 8.14
C GLY A 19 11.10 -7.12 8.33
N VAL A 20 10.78 -5.82 8.36
CA VAL A 20 9.39 -5.33 8.45
C VAL A 20 8.57 -5.75 7.23
N ILE A 21 9.11 -5.62 6.02
CA ILE A 21 8.44 -6.06 4.79
C ILE A 21 8.15 -7.57 4.83
N GLY A 22 9.17 -8.38 5.14
CA GLY A 22 9.02 -9.84 5.21
C GLY A 22 8.04 -10.28 6.31
N THR A 23 8.10 -9.64 7.48
CA THR A 23 7.18 -9.91 8.58
C THR A 23 5.74 -9.51 8.21
N ALA A 24 5.53 -8.35 7.58
CA ALA A 24 4.21 -7.92 7.15
C ALA A 24 3.58 -8.90 6.15
N TRP A 25 4.34 -9.32 5.13
CA TRP A 25 3.88 -10.34 4.18
C TRP A 25 3.66 -11.70 4.83
N GLY A 26 4.53 -12.10 5.77
CA GLY A 26 4.39 -13.35 6.54
C GLY A 26 3.12 -13.37 7.40
N LEU A 27 2.82 -12.25 8.08
CA LEU A 27 1.59 -12.09 8.86
C LEU A 27 0.34 -12.12 7.97
N LEU A 28 0.35 -11.40 6.84
CA LEU A 28 -0.76 -11.44 5.88
C LEU A 28 -0.97 -12.84 5.31
N TYR A 29 0.11 -13.58 5.02
CA TYR A 29 0.02 -14.97 4.61
C TYR A 29 -0.61 -15.85 5.69
N ALA A 30 -0.19 -15.69 6.95
CA ALA A 30 -0.77 -16.42 8.08
C ALA A 30 -2.27 -16.11 8.27
N MET A 31 -2.68 -14.85 8.02
CA MET A 31 -4.09 -14.42 8.06
C MET A 31 -4.93 -15.04 6.92
N ALA A 32 -4.34 -15.27 5.76
CA ALA A 32 -5.00 -15.81 4.56
C ALA A 32 -5.03 -17.35 4.49
N LEU A 33 -4.41 -18.05 5.45
CA LEU A 33 -4.38 -19.52 5.47
C LEU A 33 -5.79 -20.12 5.54
N PRO A 34 -6.08 -21.23 4.80
CA PRO A 34 -7.33 -22.00 4.91
C PRO A 34 -7.58 -22.53 6.33
N SER A 35 -8.86 -22.71 6.68
CA SER A 35 -9.30 -23.16 8.02
C SER A 35 -8.63 -24.46 8.48
N ASP A 36 -8.38 -25.39 7.55
CA ASP A 36 -7.79 -26.69 7.84
C ASP A 36 -6.34 -26.61 8.30
N LEU A 37 -5.56 -25.71 7.67
CA LEU A 37 -4.19 -25.43 8.08
C LEU A 37 -4.10 -24.55 9.33
N ARG A 38 -5.13 -23.73 9.58
CA ARG A 38 -5.25 -22.93 10.81
C ARG A 38 -5.47 -23.79 12.05
N ALA A 39 -6.21 -24.88 11.94
CA ALA A 39 -6.45 -25.79 13.06
C ALA A 39 -5.13 -26.33 13.65
N ALA A 40 -4.14 -26.60 12.82
CA ALA A 40 -2.79 -26.97 13.26
C ALA A 40 -2.04 -25.80 13.93
N GLY A 41 -2.37 -24.55 13.61
CA GLY A 41 -1.76 -23.32 14.13
C GLY A 41 -2.45 -22.74 15.36
N GLN A 42 -3.62 -23.23 15.78
CA GLN A 42 -4.36 -22.74 16.96
C GLN A 42 -3.50 -22.79 18.24
N VAL A 43 -2.62 -23.79 18.34
CA VAL A 43 -1.66 -23.94 19.44
C VAL A 43 -0.69 -22.75 19.53
N TYR A 44 -0.49 -21.99 18.45
CA TYR A 44 0.43 -20.85 18.35
C TYR A 44 -0.26 -19.48 18.34
N GLY A 45 -1.55 -19.37 18.69
CA GLY A 45 -2.27 -18.10 18.80
C GLY A 45 -2.65 -17.44 17.47
N LEU A 46 -2.71 -18.19 16.36
CA LEU A 46 -3.13 -17.69 15.05
C LEU A 46 -4.58 -17.19 15.02
N ASP A 47 -5.40 -17.56 15.99
CA ASP A 47 -6.79 -17.09 16.11
C ASP A 47 -6.88 -15.55 16.24
N PHE A 48 -5.91 -14.94 16.92
CA PHE A 48 -5.84 -13.47 17.02
C PHE A 48 -5.66 -12.81 15.65
N LEU A 49 -4.81 -13.37 14.78
CA LEU A 49 -4.56 -12.82 13.44
C LEU A 49 -5.82 -12.88 12.57
N THR A 50 -6.62 -13.95 12.68
CA THR A 50 -7.86 -14.06 11.91
C THR A 50 -8.94 -13.10 12.39
N GLN A 51 -8.95 -12.79 13.69
CA GLN A 51 -9.85 -11.78 14.26
C GLN A 51 -9.55 -10.36 13.78
N LEU A 52 -8.33 -10.07 13.33
CA LEU A 52 -7.98 -8.78 12.74
C LEU A 52 -8.76 -8.50 11.43
N CYS A 53 -9.18 -9.55 10.73
CA CYS A 53 -9.89 -9.43 9.45
C CYS A 53 -11.42 -9.28 9.64
N VAL A 54 -11.93 -9.57 10.83
CA VAL A 54 -13.38 -9.58 11.09
C VAL A 54 -13.84 -8.20 11.51
N VAL A 55 -14.75 -7.63 10.73
CA VAL A 55 -15.40 -6.36 11.08
C VAL A 55 -16.42 -6.60 12.18
N THR A 56 -16.20 -6.00 13.35
CA THR A 56 -17.20 -5.95 14.42
C THR A 56 -17.60 -4.50 14.68
N PRO A 57 -18.88 -4.21 15.02
CA PRO A 57 -19.41 -2.87 15.14
C PRO A 57 -19.04 -2.22 16.49
N ASP A 58 -17.80 -2.33 16.91
CA ASP A 58 -17.28 -1.82 18.17
C ASP A 58 -15.90 -1.12 17.98
N ALA A 59 -15.45 -0.41 18.99
CA ALA A 59 -14.15 0.26 18.96
C ALA A 59 -12.98 -0.73 18.79
N ALA A 60 -13.12 -1.95 19.33
CA ALA A 60 -12.12 -3.00 19.16
C ALA A 60 -12.07 -3.49 17.70
N GLY A 61 -13.22 -3.57 17.01
CA GLY A 61 -13.30 -3.88 15.58
C GLY A 61 -12.62 -2.82 14.74
N LEU A 62 -12.88 -1.54 15.01
CA LEU A 62 -12.19 -0.45 14.31
C LEU A 62 -10.67 -0.55 14.48
N PHE A 63 -10.20 -0.78 15.70
CA PHE A 63 -8.76 -0.94 15.97
C PHE A 63 -8.16 -2.12 15.19
N ARG A 64 -8.84 -3.29 15.19
CA ARG A 64 -8.39 -4.48 14.48
C ARG A 64 -8.30 -4.25 12.98
N VAL A 65 -9.35 -3.70 12.37
CA VAL A 65 -9.39 -3.39 10.94
C VAL A 65 -8.34 -2.34 10.58
N THR A 66 -8.13 -1.32 11.43
CA THR A 66 -7.05 -0.34 11.23
C THR A 66 -5.67 -1.02 11.23
N LEU A 67 -5.43 -1.93 12.18
CA LEU A 67 -4.17 -2.67 12.24
C LEU A 67 -3.95 -3.54 10.99
N MET A 68 -5.00 -4.20 10.50
CA MET A 68 -4.97 -4.93 9.24
C MET A 68 -4.58 -4.01 8.06
N TRP A 69 -5.21 -2.83 7.92
CA TRP A 69 -4.86 -1.87 6.87
C TRP A 69 -3.44 -1.31 7.03
N CYS A 70 -2.95 -1.16 8.27
CA CYS A 70 -1.54 -0.80 8.52
C CYS A 70 -0.58 -1.88 8.01
N LEU A 71 -0.88 -3.17 8.28
CA LEU A 71 -0.08 -4.28 7.77
C LEU A 71 -0.10 -4.34 6.23
N MET A 72 -1.27 -4.18 5.61
CA MET A 72 -1.40 -4.10 4.15
C MET A 72 -0.59 -2.93 3.57
N SER A 73 -0.73 -1.75 4.17
CA SER A 73 0.03 -0.57 3.74
C SER A 73 1.53 -0.79 3.87
N ALA A 74 2.00 -1.38 4.96
CA ALA A 74 3.41 -1.70 5.16
C ALA A 74 3.90 -2.73 4.13
N ALA A 75 3.16 -3.83 3.93
CA ALA A 75 3.52 -4.90 3.01
C ALA A 75 3.60 -4.40 1.56
N MET A 76 2.62 -3.61 1.12
CA MET A 76 2.51 -3.18 -0.28
C MET A 76 3.34 -1.92 -0.58
N MET A 77 3.40 -0.97 0.36
CA MET A 77 4.01 0.34 0.09
C MET A 77 5.48 0.42 0.47
N ALA A 78 5.95 -0.33 1.48
CA ALA A 78 7.37 -0.32 1.81
C ALA A 78 8.26 -0.79 0.63
N PRO A 79 7.93 -1.86 -0.12
CA PRO A 79 8.71 -2.21 -1.31
C PRO A 79 8.71 -1.11 -2.38
N THR A 80 7.60 -0.42 -2.54
CA THR A 80 7.45 0.61 -3.59
C THR A 80 8.23 1.89 -3.30
N VAL A 81 8.60 2.16 -2.05
CA VAL A 81 9.34 3.37 -1.64
C VAL A 81 10.85 3.12 -1.55
N LEU A 82 11.32 1.86 -1.62
CA LEU A 82 12.74 1.50 -1.51
C LEU A 82 13.67 2.34 -2.39
N PRO A 83 13.37 2.63 -3.69
CA PRO A 83 14.25 3.45 -4.51
C PRO A 83 14.42 4.88 -3.98
N ALA A 84 13.34 5.47 -3.44
CA ALA A 84 13.38 6.81 -2.85
C ALA A 84 14.17 6.80 -1.54
N LEU A 85 13.98 5.80 -0.68
CA LEU A 85 14.74 5.66 0.55
C LEU A 85 16.24 5.44 0.30
N ALA A 86 16.59 4.65 -0.73
CA ALA A 86 17.99 4.47 -1.14
C ALA A 86 18.60 5.79 -1.62
N THR A 87 17.88 6.57 -2.42
CA THR A 87 18.34 7.88 -2.88
C THR A 87 18.55 8.84 -1.70
N TYR A 88 17.66 8.80 -0.70
CA TYR A 88 17.83 9.62 0.51
C TYR A 88 19.05 9.18 1.32
N ASP A 89 19.27 7.89 1.48
CA ASP A 89 20.42 7.34 2.21
C ASP A 89 21.75 7.72 1.53
N ASP A 90 21.82 7.64 0.19
CA ASP A 90 22.98 8.09 -0.59
C ASP A 90 23.27 9.59 -0.39
N LEU A 91 22.24 10.44 -0.39
CA LEU A 91 22.38 11.87 -0.14
C LEU A 91 22.79 12.17 1.31
N ALA A 92 22.24 11.42 2.26
CA ALA A 92 22.50 11.57 3.68
C ALA A 92 23.97 11.27 4.06
N GLN A 93 24.67 10.46 3.26
CA GLN A 93 26.12 10.21 3.47
C GLN A 93 27.00 11.42 3.15
N THR A 94 26.48 12.39 2.39
CA THR A 94 27.21 13.59 1.98
C THR A 94 26.95 14.80 2.87
N VAL A 95 25.92 14.74 3.72
CA VAL A 95 25.45 15.88 4.54
C VAL A 95 25.33 15.45 6.00
N PRO A 96 25.95 16.14 6.96
CA PRO A 96 25.77 15.85 8.38
C PRO A 96 24.34 16.16 8.84
N ASP A 97 23.94 15.57 9.98
CA ASP A 97 22.63 15.77 10.65
C ASP A 97 21.40 15.25 9.90
N THR A 98 21.54 14.21 9.09
CA THR A 98 20.42 13.51 8.49
C THR A 98 19.94 12.37 9.37
N ASN A 99 18.62 12.24 9.54
CA ASN A 99 18.04 11.16 10.34
C ASN A 99 17.06 10.33 9.50
N PHE A 100 17.53 9.16 9.05
CA PHE A 100 16.74 8.22 8.25
C PHE A 100 15.45 7.76 8.96
N ALA A 101 15.52 7.54 10.29
CA ALA A 101 14.36 7.11 11.06
C ALA A 101 13.24 8.16 11.08
N HIS A 102 13.59 9.47 11.14
CA HIS A 102 12.59 10.54 11.05
C HIS A 102 11.91 10.62 9.67
N LEU A 103 12.65 10.36 8.59
CA LEU A 103 12.07 10.27 7.25
C LEU A 103 11.05 9.12 7.17
N VAL A 104 11.46 7.93 7.61
CA VAL A 104 10.58 6.75 7.60
C VAL A 104 9.36 6.95 8.50
N ALA A 105 9.54 7.52 9.70
CA ALA A 105 8.43 7.79 10.61
C ALA A 105 7.42 8.78 10.01
N GLY A 106 7.87 9.86 9.35
CA GLY A 106 6.99 10.79 8.62
C GLY A 106 6.22 10.11 7.49
N TYR A 107 6.87 9.21 6.74
CA TYR A 107 6.24 8.41 5.70
C TYR A 107 5.17 7.47 6.26
N LEU A 108 5.48 6.74 7.33
CA LEU A 108 4.56 5.80 7.97
C LEU A 108 3.35 6.50 8.61
N MET A 109 3.53 7.74 9.11
CA MET A 109 2.41 8.51 9.66
C MET A 109 1.32 8.79 8.62
N VAL A 110 1.69 9.08 7.38
CA VAL A 110 0.73 9.28 6.28
C VAL A 110 -0.03 7.98 6.01
N TRP A 111 0.67 6.84 5.98
CA TRP A 111 0.04 5.54 5.76
C TRP A 111 -0.83 5.08 6.94
N LEU A 112 -0.47 5.45 8.17
CA LEU A 112 -1.35 5.28 9.34
C LEU A 112 -2.65 6.07 9.17
N GLY A 113 -2.56 7.34 8.76
CA GLY A 113 -3.74 8.15 8.46
C GLY A 113 -4.63 7.53 7.39
N PHE A 114 -4.04 7.05 6.29
CA PHE A 114 -4.77 6.32 5.25
C PHE A 114 -5.43 5.05 5.80
N SER A 115 -4.71 4.27 6.62
CA SER A 115 -5.22 3.02 7.20
C SER A 115 -6.44 3.26 8.10
N ILE A 116 -6.45 4.35 8.88
CA ILE A 116 -7.60 4.75 9.70
C ILE A 116 -8.79 5.11 8.79
N LEU A 117 -8.56 5.91 7.73
CA LEU A 117 -9.63 6.28 6.80
C LEU A 117 -10.19 5.08 6.04
N ALA A 118 -9.32 4.16 5.61
CA ALA A 118 -9.73 2.92 4.93
C ALA A 118 -10.53 2.00 5.86
N ALA A 119 -10.14 1.89 7.13
CA ALA A 119 -10.88 1.14 8.15
C ALA A 119 -12.26 1.75 8.42
N LEU A 120 -12.35 3.06 8.55
CA LEU A 120 -13.63 3.77 8.70
C LEU A 120 -14.52 3.57 7.48
N LEU A 121 -13.96 3.66 6.27
CA LEU A 121 -14.67 3.37 5.03
C LEU A 121 -15.18 1.93 5.00
N GLN A 122 -14.34 0.94 5.35
CA GLN A 122 -14.72 -0.46 5.41
C GLN A 122 -15.87 -0.70 6.38
N MET A 123 -15.80 -0.11 7.58
CA MET A 123 -16.91 -0.20 8.55
C MET A 123 -18.18 0.45 8.03
N GLY A 124 -18.10 1.63 7.41
CA GLY A 124 -19.25 2.31 6.80
C GLY A 124 -19.89 1.47 5.69
N LEU A 125 -19.09 0.87 4.83
CA LEU A 125 -19.58 -0.02 3.78
C LEU A 125 -20.19 -1.32 4.36
N PHE A 126 -19.64 -1.82 5.46
CA PHE A 126 -20.20 -2.99 6.17
C PHE A 126 -21.57 -2.66 6.77
N TYR A 127 -21.75 -1.51 7.43
CA TYR A 127 -23.06 -1.08 7.92
C TYR A 127 -24.09 -0.86 6.83
N ALA A 128 -23.64 -0.49 5.62
CA ALA A 128 -24.50 -0.36 4.45
C ALA A 128 -24.78 -1.71 3.75
N ASP A 129 -24.31 -2.84 4.29
CA ASP A 129 -24.38 -4.21 3.72
C ASP A 129 -23.78 -4.32 2.30
N LEU A 130 -22.81 -3.45 1.97
CA LEU A 130 -22.14 -3.43 0.67
C LEU A 130 -20.88 -4.31 0.64
N VAL A 131 -20.30 -4.62 1.81
CA VAL A 131 -19.14 -5.51 1.94
C VAL A 131 -19.39 -6.60 2.94
N SER A 132 -18.65 -7.72 2.79
CA SER A 132 -18.69 -8.86 3.71
C SER A 132 -18.02 -8.56 5.04
N LEU A 133 -18.13 -9.49 6.00
CA LEU A 133 -17.36 -9.46 7.27
C LEU A 133 -15.85 -9.37 7.06
N PHE A 134 -15.35 -9.84 5.93
CA PHE A 134 -13.93 -9.82 5.55
C PHE A 134 -13.55 -8.63 4.65
N GLY A 135 -14.52 -7.72 4.36
CA GLY A 135 -14.30 -6.54 3.55
C GLY A 135 -14.44 -6.74 2.04
N ASP A 136 -14.83 -7.91 1.57
CA ASP A 136 -15.04 -8.17 0.14
C ASP A 136 -16.36 -7.54 -0.33
N SER A 137 -16.37 -6.92 -1.51
CA SER A 137 -17.58 -6.34 -2.09
C SER A 137 -18.63 -7.41 -2.36
N ARG A 138 -19.86 -7.13 -1.90
CA ARG A 138 -21.05 -7.99 -2.14
C ARG A 138 -21.95 -7.45 -3.25
N SER A 139 -21.57 -6.31 -3.85
CA SER A 139 -22.37 -5.61 -4.84
C SER A 139 -21.59 -5.37 -6.12
N ALA A 140 -22.12 -5.83 -7.26
CA ALA A 140 -21.56 -5.52 -8.58
C ALA A 140 -21.48 -4.01 -8.81
N THR A 141 -22.44 -3.25 -8.31
CA THR A 141 -22.45 -1.79 -8.41
C THR A 141 -21.28 -1.16 -7.66
N LEU A 142 -21.03 -1.57 -6.40
CA LEU A 142 -19.87 -1.07 -5.64
C LEU A 142 -18.56 -1.46 -6.31
N SER A 143 -18.42 -2.71 -6.75
CA SER A 143 -17.22 -3.19 -7.46
C SER A 143 -16.98 -2.39 -8.73
N SER A 144 -18.02 -2.16 -9.54
CA SER A 144 -17.92 -1.36 -10.76
C SER A 144 -17.56 0.10 -10.45
N MET A 145 -18.16 0.72 -9.41
CA MET A 145 -17.82 2.09 -9.00
C MET A 145 -16.35 2.22 -8.56
N LEU A 146 -15.82 1.26 -7.83
CA LEU A 146 -14.42 1.27 -7.40
C LEU A 146 -13.48 1.07 -8.59
N LEU A 147 -13.81 0.18 -9.52
CA LEU A 147 -13.03 -0.06 -10.73
C LEU A 147 -13.01 1.16 -11.65
N ILE A 148 -14.17 1.81 -11.89
CA ILE A 148 -14.23 3.01 -12.72
C ILE A 148 -13.52 4.18 -12.05
N LEU A 149 -13.67 4.35 -10.74
CA LEU A 149 -12.95 5.36 -9.96
C LEU A 149 -11.44 5.20 -10.11
N ALA A 150 -10.93 3.98 -9.87
CA ALA A 150 -9.51 3.69 -10.00
C ALA A 150 -9.03 3.84 -11.45
N GLY A 151 -9.83 3.39 -12.43
CA GLY A 151 -9.53 3.50 -13.85
C GLY A 151 -9.48 4.95 -14.34
N LEU A 152 -10.45 5.78 -13.99
CA LEU A 152 -10.46 7.21 -14.34
C LEU A 152 -9.34 7.97 -13.64
N TYR A 153 -9.01 7.58 -12.38
CA TYR A 153 -7.91 8.17 -11.65
C TYR A 153 -6.56 7.95 -12.32
N GLN A 154 -6.39 6.86 -13.10
CA GLN A 154 -5.17 6.62 -13.88
C GLN A 154 -4.88 7.73 -14.90
N PHE A 155 -5.92 8.42 -15.40
CA PHE A 155 -5.78 9.53 -16.34
C PHE A 155 -5.72 10.90 -15.65
N SER A 156 -5.79 10.94 -14.31
CA SER A 156 -5.80 12.18 -13.55
C SER A 156 -4.45 12.90 -13.61
N PRO A 157 -4.43 14.23 -13.82
CA PRO A 157 -3.21 15.02 -13.73
C PRO A 157 -2.61 15.01 -12.33
N VAL A 158 -3.43 14.80 -11.28
CA VAL A 158 -2.96 14.66 -9.89
C VAL A 158 -2.12 13.40 -9.75
N LYS A 159 -2.57 12.26 -10.27
CA LYS A 159 -1.78 11.01 -10.26
C LYS A 159 -0.46 11.19 -11.00
N GLU A 160 -0.47 11.78 -12.19
CA GLU A 160 0.76 11.99 -12.96
C GLU A 160 1.73 12.93 -12.25
N ALA A 161 1.25 14.01 -11.63
CA ALA A 161 2.07 14.91 -10.83
C ALA A 161 2.70 14.21 -9.59
N CYS A 162 2.00 13.27 -8.98
CA CYS A 162 2.54 12.44 -7.90
C CYS A 162 3.55 11.41 -8.44
N LEU A 163 3.21 10.70 -9.52
CA LEU A 163 4.10 9.71 -10.12
C LEU A 163 5.41 10.30 -10.63
N SER A 164 5.38 11.49 -11.23
CA SER A 164 6.59 12.17 -11.71
C SER A 164 7.59 12.42 -10.57
N LYS A 165 7.09 12.80 -9.39
CA LYS A 165 7.94 12.97 -8.18
C LYS A 165 8.46 11.63 -7.65
N CYS A 166 7.64 10.58 -7.65
CA CYS A 166 8.07 9.23 -7.25
C CYS A 166 9.13 8.66 -8.20
N ARG A 167 9.02 8.95 -9.50
CA ARG A 167 9.97 8.51 -10.54
C ARG A 167 11.32 9.24 -10.49
N GLN A 168 11.38 10.43 -9.87
CA GLN A 168 12.58 11.26 -9.77
C GLN A 168 12.91 11.63 -8.32
N PRO A 169 13.23 10.65 -7.46
CA PRO A 169 13.43 10.88 -6.02
C PRO A 169 14.60 11.82 -5.73
N MET A 170 15.66 11.82 -6.55
CA MET A 170 16.79 12.72 -6.41
C MET A 170 16.34 14.20 -6.49
N MET A 171 15.57 14.54 -7.54
CA MET A 171 15.07 15.90 -7.72
C MET A 171 14.10 16.30 -6.61
N PHE A 172 13.26 15.34 -6.16
CA PHE A 172 12.35 15.55 -5.05
C PHE A 172 13.11 15.92 -3.77
N PHE A 173 14.14 15.17 -3.37
CA PHE A 173 14.88 15.47 -2.15
C PHE A 173 15.72 16.73 -2.27
N LEU A 174 16.36 17.01 -3.41
CA LEU A 174 17.12 18.26 -3.61
C LEU A 174 16.22 19.49 -3.46
N GLN A 175 14.98 19.43 -3.95
CA GLN A 175 14.04 20.55 -3.85
C GLN A 175 13.61 20.85 -2.41
N TYR A 176 13.50 19.83 -1.55
CA TYR A 176 12.93 19.97 -0.21
C TYR A 176 13.91 19.64 0.92
N TRP A 177 15.23 19.58 0.61
CA TRP A 177 16.25 19.16 1.56
C TRP A 177 16.26 19.99 2.85
N THR A 178 16.10 21.30 2.73
CA THR A 178 16.11 22.27 3.84
C THR A 178 14.96 22.12 4.83
N ASP A 179 13.89 21.41 4.46
CA ASP A 179 12.72 21.26 5.32
C ASP A 179 12.89 20.18 6.42
N GLY A 180 13.96 19.44 6.33
CA GLY A 180 14.34 18.40 7.29
C GLY A 180 13.68 17.03 7.01
N PRO A 181 14.21 15.95 7.64
CA PRO A 181 13.83 14.58 7.31
C PRO A 181 12.37 14.25 7.60
N TRP A 182 11.81 14.75 8.71
CA TRP A 182 10.42 14.50 9.08
C TRP A 182 9.42 15.03 8.05
N ARG A 183 9.57 16.31 7.66
CA ARG A 183 8.69 16.93 6.65
C ARG A 183 8.84 16.28 5.29
N ASN A 184 10.08 15.90 4.92
CA ASN A 184 10.35 15.18 3.69
C ASN A 184 9.69 13.79 3.70
N GLY A 185 9.67 13.10 4.84
CA GLY A 185 8.96 11.85 5.03
C GLY A 185 7.45 12.00 4.81
N ILE A 186 6.83 13.00 5.42
CA ILE A 186 5.40 13.29 5.22
C ILE A 186 5.11 13.61 3.75
N ARG A 187 5.90 14.48 3.11
CA ARG A 187 5.72 14.81 1.69
C ARG A 187 5.87 13.59 0.79
N LEU A 188 6.88 12.75 1.05
CA LEU A 188 7.08 11.51 0.32
C LEU A 188 5.88 10.57 0.49
N GLY A 189 5.34 10.46 1.71
CA GLY A 189 4.14 9.70 2.01
C GLY A 189 2.91 10.23 1.26
N LEU A 190 2.68 11.53 1.27
CA LEU A 190 1.56 12.16 0.55
C LEU A 190 1.65 11.97 -0.96
N VAL A 191 2.85 12.11 -1.54
CA VAL A 191 3.10 11.87 -2.97
C VAL A 191 2.86 10.39 -3.31
N CYS A 192 3.34 9.47 -2.46
CA CYS A 192 3.12 8.04 -2.61
C CYS A 192 1.64 7.68 -2.47
N LEU A 193 0.95 8.21 -1.47
CA LEU A 193 -0.49 8.04 -1.30
C LEU A 193 -1.24 8.56 -2.52
N GLY A 194 -0.94 9.78 -2.98
CA GLY A 194 -1.55 10.39 -4.15
C GLY A 194 -1.42 9.57 -5.43
N CYS A 195 -0.36 8.78 -5.61
CA CYS A 195 -0.25 7.89 -6.78
C CYS A 195 -0.96 6.53 -6.62
N CYS A 196 -1.19 6.04 -5.38
CA CYS A 196 -1.56 4.64 -5.13
C CYS A 196 -2.94 4.45 -4.46
N TRP A 197 -3.52 5.45 -3.81
CA TRP A 197 -4.72 5.28 -2.97
C TRP A 197 -5.89 4.59 -3.69
N ALA A 198 -6.16 4.96 -4.94
CA ALA A 198 -7.26 4.40 -5.69
C ALA A 198 -7.05 2.91 -6.02
N LEU A 199 -5.80 2.49 -6.30
CA LEU A 199 -5.46 1.09 -6.50
C LEU A 199 -5.53 0.29 -5.20
N MET A 200 -5.19 0.92 -4.05
CA MET A 200 -5.36 0.29 -2.74
C MET A 200 -6.82 0.00 -2.42
N LEU A 201 -7.76 0.87 -2.80
CA LEU A 201 -9.19 0.64 -2.60
C LEU A 201 -9.75 -0.52 -3.44
N LEU A 202 -9.07 -0.92 -4.52
CA LEU A 202 -9.45 -2.12 -5.27
C LEU A 202 -9.31 -3.42 -4.45
N ALA A 203 -8.68 -3.38 -3.28
CA ALA A 203 -8.70 -4.50 -2.34
C ALA A 203 -10.13 -4.93 -1.97
N PHE A 204 -11.10 -4.00 -1.94
CA PHE A 204 -12.51 -4.35 -1.74
C PHE A 204 -13.11 -5.16 -2.90
N VAL A 205 -12.57 -5.04 -4.11
CA VAL A 205 -13.03 -5.77 -5.30
C VAL A 205 -12.30 -7.11 -5.44
N GLY A 206 -10.98 -7.08 -5.28
CA GLY A 206 -10.13 -8.27 -5.45
C GLY A 206 -10.09 -9.19 -4.24
N GLY A 207 -10.69 -8.76 -3.13
CA GLY A 207 -10.62 -9.43 -1.82
C GLY A 207 -9.52 -8.82 -0.95
N VAL A 208 -9.92 -8.27 0.20
CA VAL A 208 -8.98 -7.63 1.15
C VAL A 208 -7.92 -8.63 1.64
N MET A 209 -8.28 -9.91 1.75
CA MET A 209 -7.38 -10.99 2.18
C MET A 209 -6.79 -11.80 1.02
N ASN A 210 -6.99 -11.37 -0.22
CA ASN A 210 -6.46 -12.06 -1.38
C ASN A 210 -5.00 -11.67 -1.64
N LEU A 211 -4.07 -12.50 -1.18
CA LEU A 211 -2.62 -12.26 -1.31
C LEU A 211 -2.15 -12.18 -2.77
N VAL A 212 -2.76 -12.96 -3.67
CA VAL A 212 -2.41 -12.93 -5.10
C VAL A 212 -2.76 -11.57 -5.67
N PHE A 213 -3.97 -11.07 -5.39
CA PHE A 213 -4.40 -9.75 -5.80
C PHE A 213 -3.49 -8.65 -5.23
N MET A 214 -3.19 -8.72 -3.93
CA MET A 214 -2.29 -7.77 -3.26
C MET A 214 -0.89 -7.78 -3.85
N GLY A 215 -0.36 -8.98 -4.15
CA GLY A 215 0.95 -9.14 -4.78
C GLY A 215 1.00 -8.53 -6.18
N ILE A 216 0.00 -8.83 -7.01
CA ILE A 216 -0.13 -8.26 -8.36
C ILE A 216 -0.26 -6.73 -8.28
N ALA A 217 -1.13 -6.21 -7.41
CA ALA A 217 -1.30 -4.77 -7.22
C ALA A 217 0.01 -4.10 -6.77
N THR A 218 0.76 -4.72 -5.85
CA THR A 218 2.07 -4.22 -5.42
C THR A 218 3.07 -4.15 -6.57
N VAL A 219 3.17 -5.21 -7.38
CA VAL A 219 4.05 -5.27 -8.56
C VAL A 219 3.65 -4.18 -9.58
N ILE A 220 2.36 -4.02 -9.87
CA ILE A 220 1.87 -2.96 -10.76
C ILE A 220 2.29 -1.58 -10.24
N MET A 221 2.05 -1.29 -8.95
CA MET A 221 2.43 -0.01 -8.34
C MET A 221 3.95 0.21 -8.33
N MET A 222 4.75 -0.85 -8.18
CA MET A 222 6.21 -0.76 -8.31
C MET A 222 6.61 -0.40 -9.75
N ILE A 223 6.04 -1.07 -10.75
CA ILE A 223 6.34 -0.81 -12.17
C ILE A 223 5.90 0.60 -12.56
N GLU A 224 4.74 1.08 -12.11
CA GLU A 224 4.28 2.46 -12.38
C GLU A 224 5.28 3.52 -11.90
N LYS A 225 6.02 3.23 -10.82
CA LYS A 225 7.04 4.14 -10.25
C LYS A 225 8.40 4.05 -10.95
N LEU A 226 8.61 3.08 -11.85
CA LEU A 226 9.84 3.02 -12.63
C LEU A 226 9.88 4.13 -13.69
N PRO A 227 10.99 4.90 -13.79
CA PRO A 227 11.07 6.07 -14.68
C PRO A 227 10.87 5.72 -16.16
N GLN A 228 11.37 4.56 -16.60
CA GLN A 228 11.42 4.17 -18.00
C GLN A 228 10.15 3.45 -18.48
N ILE A 229 9.56 2.59 -17.65
CA ILE A 229 8.47 1.70 -18.02
C ILE A 229 7.11 2.21 -17.51
N GLY A 230 7.11 2.84 -16.34
CA GLY A 230 5.88 3.19 -15.63
C GLY A 230 4.94 4.10 -16.42
N GLN A 231 5.46 5.03 -17.23
CA GLN A 231 4.65 5.91 -18.07
C GLN A 231 3.82 5.17 -19.13
N TYR A 232 4.31 4.00 -19.59
CA TYR A 232 3.60 3.18 -20.59
C TYR A 232 2.55 2.27 -19.94
N LEU A 233 2.64 1.97 -18.63
CA LEU A 233 1.72 1.08 -17.94
C LEU A 233 0.46 1.81 -17.44
N THR A 234 0.58 3.05 -17.01
CA THR A 234 -0.50 3.79 -16.33
C THR A 234 -1.76 3.89 -17.19
N LYS A 235 -1.63 4.32 -18.46
CA LYS A 235 -2.79 4.47 -19.38
C LYS A 235 -3.46 3.15 -19.75
N PRO A 236 -2.73 2.09 -20.19
CA PRO A 236 -3.32 0.77 -20.44
C PRO A 236 -4.03 0.18 -19.22
N LEU A 237 -3.44 0.34 -18.02
CA LEU A 237 -4.08 -0.09 -16.78
C LEU A 237 -5.40 0.64 -16.54
N GLY A 238 -5.45 1.96 -16.79
CA GLY A 238 -6.69 2.74 -16.69
C GLY A 238 -7.76 2.22 -17.63
N ILE A 239 -7.43 1.96 -18.89
CA ILE A 239 -8.36 1.39 -19.88
C ILE A 239 -8.86 0.02 -19.42
N PHE A 240 -7.95 -0.84 -18.95
CA PHE A 240 -8.30 -2.17 -18.45
C PHE A 240 -9.28 -2.11 -17.27
N LEU A 241 -9.04 -1.23 -16.29
CA LEU A 241 -9.91 -1.07 -15.13
C LEU A 241 -11.31 -0.54 -15.52
N VAL A 242 -11.38 0.43 -16.44
CA VAL A 242 -12.67 0.93 -16.95
C VAL A 242 -13.42 -0.17 -17.73
N ALA A 243 -12.75 -0.92 -18.57
CA ALA A 243 -13.36 -2.06 -19.27
C ALA A 243 -13.87 -3.13 -18.31
N SER A 244 -13.06 -3.44 -17.26
CA SER A 244 -13.43 -4.38 -16.21
C SER A 244 -14.66 -3.89 -15.42
N SER A 245 -14.80 -2.58 -15.19
CA SER A 245 -15.98 -2.02 -14.51
C SER A 245 -17.28 -2.26 -15.27
N VAL A 246 -17.23 -2.08 -16.60
CA VAL A 246 -18.38 -2.35 -17.49
C VAL A 246 -18.70 -3.84 -17.48
N TRP A 247 -17.69 -4.68 -17.58
CA TRP A 247 -17.87 -6.14 -17.53
C TRP A 247 -18.55 -6.60 -16.24
N VAL A 248 -18.06 -6.15 -15.08
CA VAL A 248 -18.62 -6.48 -13.75
C VAL A 248 -20.08 -6.03 -13.65
N LEU A 249 -20.41 -4.84 -14.15
CA LEU A 249 -21.77 -4.31 -14.12
C LEU A 249 -22.73 -5.13 -14.99
N LEU A 250 -22.29 -5.57 -16.18
CA LEU A 250 -23.12 -6.35 -17.12
C LEU A 250 -23.27 -7.79 -16.69
N SER A 251 -22.25 -8.40 -16.07
CA SER A 251 -22.29 -9.79 -15.61
C SER A 251 -23.09 -9.97 -14.31
N GLY A 252 -23.40 -8.90 -13.59
CA GLY A 252 -24.14 -8.96 -12.32
C GLY A 252 -23.35 -9.63 -11.19
N TRP A 253 -22.06 -9.66 -11.30
CA TRP A 253 -21.12 -10.41 -10.44
C TRP A 253 -21.03 -9.84 -9.03
#